data_487b5b24d2793182c3068457fd6aa789
#
_entry.id   487b5b24d2793182c3068457fd6aa789
#
_cell.length_a   1.000
_cell.length_b   1.000
_cell.length_c   1.000
_cell.angle_alpha   90.00
_cell.angle_beta   90.00
_cell.angle_gamma   90.00
#
_symmetry.space_group_name_H-M   'P 1'
#
loop_
_entity.id
_entity.type
_entity.pdbx_description
1 polymer ?
#
loop_
_entity_poly.entity_id
_entity_poly.type
_entity_poly.pdbx_seq_one_letter_code
_entity_poly.pdbx_strand_id
1 'polypeptide(L)'
;YTFNVPLISEKSRIKGIILAEENYDLVILDDGFQDYNIFKNLNILCFHYSQLIGNGFIFPSGPLRESFSAIKRAQIIIVNGGKNKKFEERIFRISKDAQIFYSSYSLTNSEQFKNRKILAFAGIGNPINFFDLLRSNNLNLAKTISYP
;
A
#
# COMPACT_ATOMS: atom_id res chain seq x y z
N TYR A 1 -12.32 4.12 14.59
CA TYR A 1 -12.90 2.79 14.32
C TYR A 1 -11.79 1.78 14.52
N THR A 2 -11.78 1.08 15.63
CA THR A 2 -11.00 -0.14 15.81
C THR A 2 -11.74 -1.23 15.03
N PHE A 3 -11.23 -1.59 13.87
CA PHE A 3 -11.63 -2.85 13.25
C PHE A 3 -11.16 -3.95 14.18
N ASN A 4 -12.11 -4.75 14.67
CA ASN A 4 -11.78 -5.89 15.52
C ASN A 4 -11.27 -7.04 14.63
N VAL A 5 -10.12 -6.79 13.97
CA VAL A 5 -9.46 -7.78 13.11
C VAL A 5 -8.38 -8.45 13.96
N PRO A 6 -8.43 -9.78 14.10
CA PRO A 6 -7.39 -10.52 14.81
C PRO A 6 -6.01 -10.27 14.18
N LEU A 7 -5.01 -9.97 15.00
CA LEU A 7 -3.63 -9.77 14.59
C LEU A 7 -2.73 -10.78 15.30
N ILE A 8 -1.98 -11.53 14.51
CA ILE A 8 -0.97 -12.46 15.01
C ILE A 8 0.40 -11.89 14.65
N SER A 9 1.23 -11.63 15.67
CA SER A 9 2.60 -11.15 15.51
C SER A 9 3.55 -12.24 15.98
N GLU A 10 4.27 -12.84 15.02
CA GLU A 10 5.22 -13.93 15.26
C GLU A 10 6.55 -13.67 14.54
N LYS A 11 7.66 -14.15 15.13
CA LYS A 11 8.99 -14.10 14.50
C LYS A 11 9.06 -14.97 13.24
N SER A 12 8.31 -16.05 13.22
CA SER A 12 8.21 -16.97 12.07
C SER A 12 6.82 -16.87 11.48
N ARG A 13 6.71 -16.43 10.21
CA ARG A 13 5.43 -16.40 9.50
C ARG A 13 4.75 -17.76 9.42
N ILE A 14 5.51 -18.84 9.27
CA ILE A 14 4.98 -20.20 9.25
C ILE A 14 4.28 -20.53 10.57
N LYS A 15 4.89 -20.20 11.71
CA LYS A 15 4.25 -20.41 13.01
C LYS A 15 3.00 -19.56 13.17
N GLY A 16 3.03 -18.30 12.70
CA GLY A 16 1.86 -17.43 12.72
C GLY A 16 0.70 -17.97 11.89
N ILE A 17 0.99 -18.58 10.72
CA ILE A 17 -0.03 -19.21 9.88
C ILE A 17 -0.63 -20.42 10.59
N ILE A 18 0.19 -21.32 11.15
CA ILE A 18 -0.29 -22.51 11.87
C ILE A 18 -1.24 -22.08 13.01
N LEU A 19 -0.89 -21.06 13.78
CA LEU A 19 -1.77 -20.52 14.83
C LEU A 19 -3.08 -19.94 14.27
N ALA A 20 -3.02 -19.35 13.08
CA ALA A 20 -4.20 -18.77 12.45
C ALA A 20 -5.14 -19.85 11.89
N GLU A 21 -4.61 -20.93 11.29
CA GLU A 21 -5.40 -22.00 10.66
C GLU A 21 -6.36 -22.70 11.64
N GLU A 22 -6.05 -22.69 12.93
CA GLU A 22 -6.94 -23.28 13.95
C GLU A 22 -8.27 -22.53 14.11
N ASN A 23 -8.30 -21.23 13.77
CA ASN A 23 -9.44 -20.37 14.10
C ASN A 23 -9.95 -19.49 12.96
N TYR A 24 -9.27 -19.46 11.81
CA TYR A 24 -9.57 -18.52 10.72
C TYR A 24 -9.51 -19.18 9.35
N ASP A 25 -10.47 -18.86 8.50
CA ASP A 25 -10.55 -19.36 7.13
C ASP A 25 -9.63 -18.60 6.16
N LEU A 26 -9.18 -17.40 6.54
CA LEU A 26 -8.36 -16.53 5.71
C LEU A 26 -7.23 -15.89 6.52
N VAL A 27 -6.02 -15.96 5.99
CA VAL A 27 -4.84 -15.30 6.55
C VAL A 27 -4.32 -14.27 5.55
N ILE A 28 -4.16 -13.03 6.01
CA ILE A 28 -3.54 -11.96 5.23
C ILE A 28 -2.13 -11.72 5.77
N LEU A 29 -1.15 -11.89 4.89
CA LEU A 29 0.26 -11.64 5.23
C LEU A 29 0.65 -10.22 4.85
N ASP A 30 1.00 -9.40 5.83
CA ASP A 30 1.61 -8.10 5.59
C ASP A 30 3.05 -8.27 5.12
N ASP A 31 3.38 -7.59 4.01
CA ASP A 31 4.71 -7.63 3.36
C ASP A 31 5.21 -9.06 3.07
N GLY A 32 4.28 -9.95 2.66
CA GLY A 32 4.57 -11.37 2.47
C GLY A 32 5.02 -11.75 1.06
N PHE A 33 5.06 -10.83 0.09
CA PHE A 33 5.26 -11.17 -1.32
C PHE A 33 6.61 -11.84 -1.62
N GLN A 34 7.69 -11.39 -0.97
CA GLN A 34 9.04 -11.93 -1.13
C GLN A 34 9.31 -13.20 -0.31
N ASP A 35 8.37 -13.65 0.52
CA ASP A 35 8.54 -14.89 1.26
C ASP A 35 8.21 -16.10 0.39
N TYR A 36 9.23 -16.76 -0.12
CA TYR A 36 9.11 -17.94 -0.98
C TYR A 36 8.88 -19.24 -0.22
N ASN A 37 9.02 -19.24 1.10
CA ASN A 37 8.82 -20.44 1.94
C ASN A 37 7.32 -20.71 2.20
N ILE A 38 6.45 -19.77 1.83
CA ILE A 38 5.02 -19.84 2.07
C ILE A 38 4.30 -19.87 0.73
N PHE A 39 3.51 -20.92 0.50
CA PHE A 39 2.57 -20.92 -0.62
C PHE A 39 1.44 -19.91 -0.33
N LYS A 40 1.15 -19.09 -1.30
CA LYS A 40 0.08 -18.06 -1.22
C LYS A 40 -0.91 -18.29 -2.35
N ASN A 41 -2.18 -18.44 -2.01
CA ASN A 41 -3.26 -18.59 -2.98
C ASN A 41 -3.46 -17.32 -3.83
N LEU A 42 -3.22 -16.15 -3.20
CA LEU A 42 -3.37 -14.85 -3.84
C LEU A 42 -2.21 -13.94 -3.46
N ASN A 43 -1.58 -13.35 -4.46
CA ASN A 43 -0.55 -12.33 -4.28
C ASN A 43 -1.08 -10.98 -4.77
N ILE A 44 -1.05 -9.99 -3.89
CA ILE A 44 -1.44 -8.62 -4.17
C ILE A 44 -0.20 -7.74 -4.10
N LEU A 45 0.06 -6.96 -5.15
CA LEU A 45 1.10 -5.94 -5.17
C LEU A 45 0.49 -4.56 -5.13
N CYS A 46 0.99 -3.72 -4.21
CA CYS A 46 0.56 -2.35 -4.08
C CYS A 46 1.63 -1.39 -4.60
N PHE A 47 1.21 -0.43 -5.43
CA PHE A 47 2.06 0.64 -5.94
C PHE A 47 1.46 2.00 -5.60
N HIS A 48 2.31 2.99 -5.35
CA HIS A 48 1.88 4.38 -5.25
C HIS A 48 2.09 5.07 -6.59
N TYR A 49 1.09 5.81 -7.06
CA TYR A 49 1.11 6.47 -8.39
C TYR A 49 2.33 7.37 -8.62
N SER A 50 2.76 8.12 -7.59
CA SER A 50 3.89 9.04 -7.72
C SER A 50 5.23 8.35 -7.89
N GLN A 51 5.37 7.10 -7.43
CA GLN A 51 6.63 6.36 -7.47
C GLN A 51 6.60 5.21 -8.49
N LEU A 52 5.51 4.43 -8.53
CA LEU A 52 5.39 3.20 -9.30
C LEU A 52 6.63 2.31 -9.14
N ILE A 53 7.41 2.15 -10.22
CA ILE A 53 8.66 1.39 -10.22
C ILE A 53 9.91 2.29 -10.14
N GLY A 54 9.72 3.61 -10.00
CA GLY A 54 10.83 4.57 -10.02
C GLY A 54 11.68 4.44 -11.30
N ASN A 55 12.98 4.33 -11.12
CA ASN A 55 13.93 4.11 -12.24
C ASN A 55 13.95 2.65 -12.75
N GLY A 56 13.21 1.73 -12.13
CA GLY A 56 13.12 0.32 -12.52
C GLY A 56 14.25 -0.56 -12.03
N PHE A 57 15.21 -0.03 -11.28
CA PHE A 57 16.32 -0.80 -10.71
C PHE A 57 15.99 -1.34 -9.33
N ILE A 58 16.73 -2.40 -8.95
CA ILE A 58 16.63 -3.04 -7.63
C ILE A 58 17.52 -2.25 -6.65
N PHE A 59 17.12 -2.27 -5.38
CA PHE A 59 17.94 -1.69 -4.30
C PHE A 59 19.37 -2.26 -4.32
N PRO A 60 20.43 -1.43 -4.12
CA PRO A 60 20.39 -0.01 -3.74
C PRO A 60 20.28 0.98 -4.92
N SER A 61 20.31 0.54 -6.17
CA SER A 61 20.32 1.42 -7.35
C SER A 61 18.94 1.99 -7.68
N GLY A 62 17.89 1.44 -7.11
CA GLY A 62 16.49 1.87 -7.28
C GLY A 62 15.57 1.38 -6.17
N PRO A 63 14.28 1.68 -6.26
CA PRO A 63 13.32 1.41 -5.18
C PRO A 63 12.79 -0.02 -5.16
N LEU A 64 13.08 -0.84 -6.16
CA LEU A 64 12.54 -2.19 -6.24
C LEU A 64 13.27 -3.14 -5.29
N ARG A 65 12.53 -4.01 -4.61
CA ARG A 65 13.09 -5.08 -3.77
C ARG A 65 13.55 -6.28 -4.61
N GLU A 66 12.94 -6.48 -5.77
CA GLU A 66 13.28 -7.52 -6.75
C GLU A 66 12.95 -7.06 -8.17
N SER A 67 13.40 -7.80 -9.17
CA SER A 67 13.15 -7.47 -10.57
C SER A 67 11.66 -7.27 -10.85
N PHE A 68 11.33 -6.31 -11.70
CA PHE A 68 9.93 -6.05 -12.10
C PHE A 68 9.26 -7.28 -12.72
N SER A 69 10.02 -8.24 -13.26
CA SER A 69 9.49 -9.52 -13.75
C SER A 69 8.81 -10.36 -12.67
N ALA A 70 9.08 -10.10 -11.39
CA ALA A 70 8.41 -10.74 -10.25
C ALA A 70 6.89 -10.51 -10.24
N ILE A 71 6.42 -9.49 -10.94
CA ILE A 71 4.99 -9.20 -11.11
C ILE A 71 4.19 -10.37 -11.71
N LYS A 72 4.87 -11.32 -12.38
CA LYS A 72 4.26 -12.58 -12.86
C LYS A 72 3.61 -13.41 -11.76
N ARG A 73 4.04 -13.24 -10.51
CA ARG A 73 3.48 -13.96 -9.36
C ARG A 73 2.27 -13.27 -8.77
N ALA A 74 2.00 -12.03 -9.15
CA ALA A 74 0.87 -11.26 -8.64
C ALA A 74 -0.36 -11.48 -9.52
N GLN A 75 -1.48 -11.84 -8.91
CA GLN A 75 -2.78 -11.91 -9.56
C GLN A 75 -3.47 -10.55 -9.52
N ILE A 76 -3.25 -9.78 -8.46
CA ILE A 76 -3.87 -8.47 -8.26
C ILE A 76 -2.78 -7.41 -8.09
N ILE A 77 -2.97 -6.29 -8.74
CA ILE A 77 -2.14 -5.10 -8.62
C ILE A 77 -3.04 -3.94 -8.22
N ILE A 78 -2.71 -3.29 -7.12
CA ILE A 78 -3.42 -2.11 -6.64
C ILE A 78 -2.52 -0.89 -6.84
N VAL A 79 -3.01 0.11 -7.54
CA VAL A 79 -2.33 1.40 -7.69
C VAL A 79 -3.07 2.45 -6.86
N ASN A 80 -2.43 2.95 -5.83
CA ASN A 80 -2.97 4.04 -5.06
C ASN A 80 -2.70 5.36 -5.79
N GLY A 81 -3.75 5.95 -6.34
CA GLY A 81 -3.73 7.18 -7.12
C GLY A 81 -4.30 7.01 -8.52
N GLY A 82 -3.83 7.84 -9.45
CA GLY A 82 -4.38 7.92 -10.81
C GLY A 82 -3.94 6.78 -11.74
N LYS A 83 -4.65 6.66 -12.85
CA LYS A 83 -4.30 5.72 -13.93
C LYS A 83 -3.02 6.12 -14.64
N ASN A 84 -2.20 5.12 -14.96
CA ASN A 84 -0.99 5.31 -15.77
C ASN A 84 -0.93 4.23 -16.86
N LYS A 85 -1.34 4.60 -18.07
CA LYS A 85 -1.39 3.68 -19.22
C LYS A 85 -0.05 3.02 -19.52
N LYS A 86 1.06 3.76 -19.44
CA LYS A 86 2.40 3.22 -19.70
C LYS A 86 2.77 2.14 -18.65
N PHE A 87 2.35 2.32 -17.42
CA PHE A 87 2.57 1.34 -16.37
C PHE A 87 1.70 0.09 -16.58
N GLU A 88 0.42 0.28 -16.92
CA GLU A 88 -0.49 -0.82 -17.28
C GLU A 88 0.07 -1.66 -18.44
N GLU A 89 0.51 -1.02 -19.52
CA GLU A 89 1.11 -1.69 -20.67
C GLU A 89 2.35 -2.50 -20.28
N ARG A 90 3.20 -1.98 -19.39
CA ARG A 90 4.36 -2.71 -18.87
C ARG A 90 3.95 -3.94 -18.07
N ILE A 91 2.91 -3.83 -17.26
CA ILE A 91 2.36 -4.95 -16.51
C ILE A 91 1.86 -6.03 -17.47
N PHE A 92 1.00 -5.67 -18.42
CA PHE A 92 0.37 -6.62 -19.33
C PHE A 92 1.36 -7.29 -20.30
N ARG A 93 2.51 -6.66 -20.58
CA ARG A 93 3.60 -7.33 -21.32
C ARG A 93 4.21 -8.50 -20.54
N ILE A 94 4.15 -8.47 -19.21
CA ILE A 94 4.77 -9.46 -18.32
C ILE A 94 3.73 -10.44 -17.79
N SER A 95 2.56 -9.95 -17.41
CA SER A 95 1.46 -10.72 -16.83
C SER A 95 0.14 -10.27 -17.47
N LYS A 96 -0.31 -11.06 -18.46
CA LYS A 96 -1.53 -10.74 -19.24
C LYS A 96 -2.81 -10.86 -18.42
N ASP A 97 -2.79 -11.74 -17.42
CA ASP A 97 -3.96 -12.09 -16.61
C ASP A 97 -4.03 -11.28 -15.30
N ALA A 98 -3.07 -10.41 -15.04
CA ALA A 98 -3.07 -9.57 -13.84
C ALA A 98 -4.25 -8.59 -13.85
N GLN A 99 -4.97 -8.54 -12.74
CA GLN A 99 -6.05 -7.58 -12.54
C GLN A 99 -5.50 -6.31 -11.90
N ILE A 100 -5.80 -5.15 -12.49
CA ILE A 100 -5.33 -3.86 -11.98
C ILE A 100 -6.52 -3.09 -11.40
N PHE A 101 -6.38 -2.72 -10.12
CA PHE A 101 -7.34 -1.89 -9.41
C PHE A 101 -6.70 -0.56 -9.01
N TYR A 102 -7.54 0.46 -8.89
CA TYR A 102 -7.13 1.78 -8.44
C TYR A 102 -7.80 2.10 -7.12
N SER A 103 -7.03 2.66 -6.20
CA SER A 103 -7.51 3.10 -4.90
C SER A 103 -7.14 4.55 -4.65
N SER A 104 -7.86 5.20 -3.76
CA SER A 104 -7.53 6.54 -3.30
C SER A 104 -7.81 6.64 -1.80
N TYR A 105 -7.09 7.52 -1.14
CA TYR A 105 -7.41 7.87 0.24
C TYR A 105 -8.59 8.83 0.28
N SER A 106 -9.49 8.63 1.21
CA SER A 106 -10.55 9.56 1.54
C SER A 106 -10.52 9.90 3.02
N LEU A 107 -10.90 11.12 3.36
CA LEU A 107 -11.05 11.51 4.75
C LEU A 107 -12.39 11.02 5.28
N THR A 108 -12.34 10.32 6.40
CA THR A 108 -13.52 10.04 7.21
C THR A 108 -13.70 11.18 8.22
N ASN A 109 -14.95 11.58 8.46
CA ASN A 109 -15.30 12.60 9.47
C ASN A 109 -14.71 14.01 9.19
N SER A 110 -14.44 14.37 7.94
CA SER A 110 -13.90 15.70 7.56
C SER A 110 -14.80 16.85 8.01
N GLU A 111 -16.11 16.62 8.10
CA GLU A 111 -17.11 17.62 8.55
C GLU A 111 -16.80 18.21 9.93
N GLN A 112 -16.24 17.41 10.84
CA GLN A 112 -15.89 17.84 12.21
C GLN A 112 -14.78 18.91 12.22
N PHE A 113 -14.02 19.01 11.14
CA PHE A 113 -12.86 19.89 11.01
C PHE A 113 -13.14 21.11 10.12
N LYS A 114 -14.31 21.19 9.48
CA LYS A 114 -14.71 22.35 8.67
C LYS A 114 -14.73 23.62 9.54
N ASN A 115 -14.29 24.73 8.95
CA ASN A 115 -14.23 26.04 9.58
C ASN A 115 -13.32 26.12 10.83
N ARG A 116 -12.46 25.14 11.06
CA ARG A 116 -11.48 25.17 12.15
C ARG A 116 -10.07 25.44 11.61
N LYS A 117 -9.25 26.15 12.38
CA LYS A 117 -7.81 26.23 12.14
C LYS A 117 -7.15 24.93 12.62
N ILE A 118 -6.49 24.23 11.72
CA ILE A 118 -5.93 22.89 11.97
C ILE A 118 -4.42 22.95 12.01
N LEU A 119 -3.83 22.39 13.06
CA LEU A 119 -2.43 21.97 13.10
C LEU A 119 -2.37 20.51 12.67
N ALA A 120 -1.75 20.22 11.52
CA ALA A 120 -1.56 18.85 11.04
C ALA A 120 -0.11 18.44 11.23
N PHE A 121 0.10 17.21 11.75
CA PHE A 121 1.42 16.64 11.90
C PHE A 121 1.42 15.17 11.45
N ALA A 122 2.54 14.69 10.92
CA ALA A 122 2.70 13.33 10.44
C ALA A 122 4.14 12.85 10.58
N GLY A 123 4.30 11.62 11.09
CA GLY A 123 5.55 10.85 11.13
C GLY A 123 5.45 9.63 10.23
N ILE A 124 5.26 9.84 8.93
CA ILE A 124 5.13 8.79 7.91
C ILE A 124 6.11 9.06 6.77
N GLY A 125 6.45 8.05 6.00
CA GLY A 125 7.47 8.15 4.93
C GLY A 125 7.18 9.20 3.85
N ASN A 126 5.91 9.58 3.63
CA ASN A 126 5.55 10.68 2.74
C ASN A 126 4.43 11.55 3.35
N PRO A 127 4.76 12.48 4.25
CA PRO A 127 3.79 13.33 4.91
C PRO A 127 3.10 14.33 3.98
N ILE A 128 3.70 14.67 2.85
CA ILE A 128 3.14 15.61 1.87
C ILE A 128 1.80 15.10 1.34
N ASN A 129 1.70 13.81 1.00
CA ASN A 129 0.46 13.22 0.52
C ASN A 129 -0.70 13.37 1.53
N PHE A 130 -0.39 13.25 2.82
CA PHE A 130 -1.39 13.46 3.87
C PHE A 130 -1.83 14.92 3.94
N PHE A 131 -0.91 15.87 3.91
CA PHE A 131 -1.25 17.28 3.94
C PHE A 131 -2.03 17.73 2.70
N ASP A 132 -1.69 17.20 1.53
CA ASP A 132 -2.41 17.48 0.29
C ASP A 132 -3.82 16.89 0.29
N LEU A 133 -4.00 15.70 0.89
CA LEU A 133 -5.32 15.13 1.11
C LEU A 133 -6.19 16.02 1.98
N LEU A 134 -5.63 16.61 3.05
CA LEU A 134 -6.36 17.55 3.91
C LEU A 134 -6.72 18.82 3.15
N ARG A 135 -5.79 19.40 2.38
CA ARG A 135 -6.03 20.63 1.58
C ARG A 135 -7.07 20.40 0.49
N SER A 136 -7.01 19.28 -0.22
CA SER A 136 -7.96 18.93 -1.29
C SER A 136 -9.39 18.75 -0.76
N ASN A 137 -9.54 18.48 0.53
CA ASN A 137 -10.83 18.45 1.22
C ASN A 137 -11.23 19.80 1.86
N ASN A 138 -10.60 20.90 1.42
CA ASN A 138 -10.89 22.27 1.86
C ASN A 138 -10.72 22.50 3.37
N LEU A 139 -9.82 21.76 4.02
CA LEU A 139 -9.51 21.98 5.43
C LEU A 139 -8.47 23.09 5.59
N ASN A 140 -8.72 23.99 6.55
CA ASN A 140 -7.85 25.14 6.82
C ASN A 140 -6.63 24.74 7.66
N LEU A 141 -5.52 24.40 6.99
CA LEU A 141 -4.26 24.04 7.64
C LEU A 141 -3.50 25.30 8.04
N ALA A 142 -3.57 25.66 9.31
CA ALA A 142 -2.81 26.79 9.85
C ALA A 142 -1.30 26.49 9.93
N LYS A 143 -0.93 25.23 10.19
CA LYS A 143 0.46 24.76 10.24
C LYS A 143 0.54 23.28 9.92
N THR A 144 1.60 22.87 9.24
CA THR A 144 1.95 21.45 9.01
C THR A 144 3.31 21.15 9.61
N ILE A 145 3.47 19.98 10.24
CA ILE A 145 4.74 19.52 10.83
C ILE A 145 4.99 18.10 10.34
N SER A 146 6.17 17.90 9.73
CA SER A 146 6.68 16.57 9.37
C SER A 146 7.69 16.11 10.42
N TYR A 147 7.53 14.91 10.91
CA TYR A 147 8.54 14.24 11.72
C TYR A 147 9.29 13.22 10.85
N PRO A 148 10.57 13.00 11.12
CA PRO A 148 11.38 12.01 10.41
C PRO A 148 10.89 10.58 10.66
#